data_2d5f7689af1aae9872883c1e5c44384a
#
_entry.id   2d5f7689af1aae9872883c1e5c44384a
#
_cell.length_a   1.000
_cell.length_b   1.000
_cell.length_c   1.000
_cell.angle_alpha   90.00
_cell.angle_beta   90.00
_cell.angle_gamma   90.00
#
_symmetry.space_group_name_H-M   'P 1'
#
loop_
_entity.id
_entity.type
_entity.pdbx_description
1 polymer ?
#
loop_
_entity_poly.entity_id
_entity_poly.type
_entity_poly.pdbx_seq_one_letter_code
_entity_poly.pdbx_strand_id
1 'polypeptide(L)'
;MSEGQYTRQVTTIASIDAVGFSRLMGIDDEFAVAAFEERRSIIAESCDAAGGRTFGAAGDSIMAEFGTPIDALRAAFDFQQRIVDLNGRVPGDRRMPFRVGINTGNVIVRGASLYGDDVNIAARIQELAPTDGLAISETTWNHVRDKVAASFTDLGERQLKNIALPVRIFVANRGDGERAEAVPRRAADPAAPPAVAVLPFQNEAGAQEFDYVADGVAEDIIQGLCSTRWLPVIARESSFQFRDKALGPRMTGSALGARYLVDGRLARGSGYFDLVITLTDAANERLVWSRGFRRPLDEVSLVNDEIGGQIVSMLEKEVERVEQARTFQVPWESLETWQLVRRARWHMQRRTREDTMLALDCLEEARRKAPNASAVLNELAWWYFWRGWLQAGAGDDLDRVTDFSRKSLLMDSQDARPHAHLGAVAIMRGQPKAAIEHLHEALQINPSFAFAHSAMGSAHLLLGDAATAIPMFRTARRLSPFDIYGFHNLGELAAACCFDRRWDDAIAAAEASLDLSPRYFYARFLKIGALARSDRMEEARWEKALFHAYHPDFSLERVAWIPFAEKSATAFLIDSFNLADQDGGAIEFGPA
;
A
#
# COMPACT_ATOMS: atom_id res chain seq x y z
N MET A 1 34.39 31.79 -22.64
CA MET A 1 33.39 31.98 -21.54
C MET A 1 32.65 30.66 -21.44
N SER A 2 33.00 29.84 -20.46
CA SER A 2 32.34 28.53 -20.24
C SER A 2 30.93 28.79 -19.72
N GLU A 3 29.92 28.28 -20.43
CA GLU A 3 28.53 28.24 -20.00
C GLU A 3 28.46 27.49 -18.66
N GLY A 4 28.09 28.21 -17.60
CA GLY A 4 27.90 27.62 -16.29
C GLY A 4 26.73 26.66 -16.33
N GLN A 5 26.99 25.40 -16.02
CA GLN A 5 26.05 24.31 -15.96
C GLN A 5 24.98 24.62 -14.88
N TYR A 6 23.71 24.76 -15.28
CA TYR A 6 22.58 24.90 -14.37
C TYR A 6 22.17 23.52 -13.88
N THR A 7 22.10 23.31 -12.56
CA THR A 7 21.62 22.06 -11.98
C THR A 7 20.32 22.35 -11.22
N ARG A 8 19.31 21.51 -11.37
CA ARG A 8 18.09 21.55 -10.56
C ARG A 8 18.20 20.55 -9.43
N GLN A 9 17.82 20.97 -8.23
CA GLN A 9 17.74 20.08 -7.07
C GLN A 9 16.58 20.47 -6.17
N VAL A 10 16.06 19.52 -5.40
CA VAL A 10 15.12 19.78 -4.32
C VAL A 10 15.93 20.07 -3.07
N THR A 11 15.68 21.22 -2.44
CA THR A 11 16.37 21.61 -1.20
C THR A 11 15.43 22.39 -0.29
N THR A 12 15.83 22.61 0.95
CA THR A 12 15.09 23.41 1.90
C THR A 12 15.77 24.76 2.08
N ILE A 13 14.99 25.82 1.95
CA ILE A 13 15.45 27.20 2.01
C ILE A 13 14.84 27.87 3.22
N ALA A 14 15.66 28.52 4.01
CA ALA A 14 15.25 29.44 5.06
C ALA A 14 15.56 30.88 4.64
N SER A 15 14.56 31.75 4.67
CA SER A 15 14.68 33.19 4.57
C SER A 15 14.57 33.77 5.97
N ILE A 16 15.54 34.60 6.37
CA ILE A 16 15.69 35.09 7.73
C ILE A 16 15.86 36.61 7.62
N ASP A 17 15.09 37.39 8.35
CA ASP A 17 15.04 38.85 8.25
C ASP A 17 14.98 39.52 9.61
N ALA A 18 15.73 40.58 9.78
CA ALA A 18 15.78 41.35 11.03
C ALA A 18 14.61 42.34 11.13
N VAL A 19 13.78 42.16 12.15
CA VAL A 19 12.63 43.05 12.37
C VAL A 19 13.06 44.40 12.94
N GLY A 20 12.76 45.45 12.20
CA GLY A 20 13.03 46.82 12.63
C GLY A 20 14.49 47.28 12.48
N PHE A 21 15.29 46.64 11.62
CA PHE A 21 16.67 47.00 11.33
C PHE A 21 16.79 48.49 10.89
N SER A 22 15.96 48.92 9.93
CA SER A 22 15.95 50.32 9.46
C SER A 22 15.65 51.33 10.59
N ARG A 23 14.81 50.93 11.58
CA ARG A 23 14.54 51.79 12.77
C ARG A 23 15.79 51.90 13.64
N LEU A 24 16.50 50.81 13.87
CA LEU A 24 17.75 50.80 14.65
C LEU A 24 18.86 51.61 13.95
N MET A 25 18.98 51.48 12.63
CA MET A 25 19.87 52.31 11.80
C MET A 25 19.58 53.80 11.95
N GLY A 26 18.31 54.20 12.09
CA GLY A 26 17.94 55.60 12.31
C GLY A 26 18.20 56.09 13.73
N ILE A 27 18.44 55.24 14.71
CA ILE A 27 18.76 55.59 16.10
C ILE A 27 20.28 55.62 16.32
N ASP A 28 20.98 54.58 15.89
CA ASP A 28 22.41 54.36 16.10
C ASP A 28 22.88 53.33 15.05
N ASP A 29 23.46 53.84 13.96
CA ASP A 29 23.83 53.03 12.81
C ASP A 29 25.04 52.10 13.09
N GLU A 30 26.01 52.56 13.84
CA GLU A 30 27.18 51.75 14.24
C GLU A 30 26.73 50.59 15.13
N PHE A 31 25.87 50.86 16.10
CA PHE A 31 25.26 49.81 16.94
C PHE A 31 24.44 48.83 16.12
N ALA A 32 23.60 49.34 15.21
CA ALA A 32 22.72 48.49 14.42
C ALA A 32 23.52 47.50 13.55
N VAL A 33 24.58 47.96 12.90
CA VAL A 33 25.48 47.14 12.10
C VAL A 33 26.23 46.10 12.96
N ALA A 34 26.82 46.56 14.08
CA ALA A 34 27.53 45.64 14.99
C ALA A 34 26.58 44.55 15.58
N ALA A 35 25.40 44.97 15.98
CA ALA A 35 24.40 44.06 16.51
C ALA A 35 23.88 43.04 15.43
N PHE A 36 23.75 43.47 14.18
CA PHE A 36 23.38 42.60 13.09
C PHE A 36 24.48 41.57 12.77
N GLU A 37 25.74 41.98 12.70
CA GLU A 37 26.86 41.06 12.42
C GLU A 37 27.05 40.02 13.53
N GLU A 38 26.83 40.38 14.81
CA GLU A 38 26.83 39.43 15.91
C GLU A 38 25.76 38.36 15.73
N ARG A 39 24.52 38.74 15.38
CA ARG A 39 23.39 37.81 15.18
C ARG A 39 23.57 36.99 13.91
N ARG A 40 24.14 37.60 12.85
CA ARG A 40 24.48 36.89 11.63
C ARG A 40 25.50 35.76 11.87
N SER A 41 26.47 35.97 12.76
CA SER A 41 27.42 34.93 13.16
C SER A 41 26.68 33.78 13.89
N ILE A 42 25.77 34.11 14.81
CA ILE A 42 24.93 33.08 15.51
C ILE A 42 24.11 32.29 14.51
N ILE A 43 23.49 32.95 13.54
CA ILE A 43 22.70 32.30 12.49
C ILE A 43 23.58 31.36 11.65
N ALA A 44 24.74 31.83 11.21
CA ALA A 44 25.66 31.03 10.42
C ALA A 44 26.16 29.79 11.18
N GLU A 45 26.57 29.95 12.45
CA GLU A 45 27.01 28.86 13.31
C GLU A 45 25.92 27.80 13.48
N SER A 46 24.67 28.23 13.73
CA SER A 46 23.54 27.28 13.91
C SER A 46 23.17 26.56 12.61
N CYS A 47 23.27 27.25 11.47
CA CYS A 47 23.08 26.66 10.15
C CYS A 47 24.16 25.62 9.85
N ASP A 48 25.44 25.96 10.06
CA ASP A 48 26.57 25.05 9.81
C ASP A 48 26.51 23.83 10.73
N ALA A 49 26.16 24.02 12.01
CA ALA A 49 25.99 22.91 12.97
C ALA A 49 24.88 21.93 12.57
N ALA A 50 23.88 22.41 11.83
CA ALA A 50 22.78 21.60 11.30
C ALA A 50 23.06 21.07 9.87
N GLY A 51 24.30 21.20 9.37
CA GLY A 51 24.67 20.74 8.02
C GLY A 51 24.11 21.60 6.89
N GLY A 52 23.67 22.82 7.19
CA GLY A 52 23.25 23.83 6.22
C GLY A 52 24.37 24.77 5.84
N ARG A 53 24.08 25.72 4.96
CA ARG A 53 24.98 26.81 4.61
C ARG A 53 24.20 28.11 4.39
N THR A 54 24.77 29.23 4.78
CA THR A 54 24.22 30.54 4.42
C THR A 54 24.67 30.93 3.00
N PHE A 55 23.77 31.52 2.22
CA PHE A 55 24.04 32.04 0.88
C PHE A 55 23.23 33.31 0.65
N GLY A 56 23.76 34.26 -0.10
CA GLY A 56 23.04 35.49 -0.43
C GLY A 56 22.67 36.31 0.82
N ALA A 57 23.16 37.53 0.89
CA ALA A 57 22.72 38.53 1.85
C ALA A 57 22.37 39.79 1.06
N ALA A 58 21.18 40.35 1.31
CA ALA A 58 20.75 41.61 0.73
C ALA A 58 20.20 42.47 1.87
N GLY A 59 21.01 43.46 2.32
CA GLY A 59 20.63 44.28 3.45
C GLY A 59 20.61 43.53 4.76
N ASP A 60 19.44 43.50 5.41
CA ASP A 60 19.15 42.83 6.69
C ASP A 60 18.55 41.41 6.53
N SER A 61 18.53 40.87 5.32
CA SER A 61 18.01 39.53 5.01
C SER A 61 19.14 38.53 4.78
N ILE A 62 19.03 37.34 5.35
CA ILE A 62 19.97 36.23 5.23
C ILE A 62 19.21 35.01 4.66
N MET A 63 19.82 34.37 3.66
CA MET A 63 19.28 33.12 3.11
C MET A 63 20.15 31.93 3.54
N ALA A 64 19.52 30.83 3.89
CA ALA A 64 20.21 29.59 4.21
C ALA A 64 19.60 28.39 3.46
N GLU A 65 20.45 27.44 3.13
CA GLU A 65 20.10 26.17 2.45
C GLU A 65 20.41 25.00 3.36
N PHE A 66 19.52 24.01 3.33
CA PHE A 66 19.65 22.77 4.11
C PHE A 66 19.30 21.56 3.27
N GLY A 67 19.98 20.45 3.53
CA GLY A 67 19.68 19.16 2.90
C GLY A 67 18.33 18.61 3.31
N THR A 68 17.81 18.95 4.49
CA THR A 68 16.51 18.47 4.97
C THR A 68 15.69 19.58 5.67
N PRO A 69 14.33 19.49 5.59
CA PRO A 69 13.45 20.41 6.33
C PRO A 69 13.61 20.33 7.86
N ILE A 70 14.00 19.18 8.37
CA ILE A 70 14.21 18.94 9.80
C ILE A 70 15.40 19.74 10.30
N ASP A 71 16.50 19.73 9.55
CA ASP A 71 17.72 20.44 9.91
C ASP A 71 17.52 21.95 9.83
N ALA A 72 16.77 22.42 8.81
CA ALA A 72 16.37 23.82 8.69
C ALA A 72 15.55 24.29 9.91
N LEU A 73 14.58 23.50 10.36
CA LEU A 73 13.73 23.83 11.49
C LEU A 73 14.52 23.81 12.81
N ARG A 74 15.43 22.84 12.99
CA ARG A 74 16.30 22.75 14.17
C ARG A 74 17.26 23.95 14.25
N ALA A 75 17.94 24.29 13.16
CA ALA A 75 18.78 25.46 13.10
C ALA A 75 18.01 26.74 13.43
N ALA A 76 16.79 26.89 12.85
CA ALA A 76 15.92 28.02 13.09
C ALA A 76 15.52 28.15 14.57
N PHE A 77 15.14 27.08 15.23
CA PHE A 77 14.83 27.09 16.66
C PHE A 77 16.07 27.38 17.53
N ASP A 78 17.26 26.89 17.13
CA ASP A 78 18.49 27.13 17.87
C ASP A 78 18.88 28.59 17.83
N PHE A 79 19.07 29.16 16.64
CA PHE A 79 19.49 30.56 16.55
C PHE A 79 18.42 31.53 17.06
N GLN A 80 17.13 31.26 16.88
CA GLN A 80 16.06 32.10 17.45
C GLN A 80 16.15 32.15 18.98
N GLN A 81 16.36 31.01 19.64
CA GLN A 81 16.53 30.98 21.11
C GLN A 81 17.76 31.79 21.54
N ARG A 82 18.90 31.57 20.89
CA ARG A 82 20.16 32.30 21.19
C ARG A 82 19.99 33.82 20.99
N ILE A 83 19.25 34.24 19.95
CA ILE A 83 18.96 35.66 19.68
C ILE A 83 17.97 36.23 20.71
N VAL A 84 16.95 35.50 21.11
CA VAL A 84 16.02 35.90 22.17
C VAL A 84 16.76 36.10 23.50
N ASP A 85 17.67 35.18 23.85
CA ASP A 85 18.48 35.25 25.07
C ASP A 85 19.41 36.48 25.02
N LEU A 86 19.97 36.79 23.84
CA LEU A 86 20.80 37.97 23.62
C LEU A 86 19.98 39.26 23.70
N ASN A 87 18.78 39.28 23.08
CA ASN A 87 17.86 40.42 23.14
C ASN A 87 17.34 40.67 24.56
N GLY A 88 17.27 39.62 25.42
CA GLY A 88 16.90 39.75 26.82
C GLY A 88 17.91 40.58 27.65
N ARG A 89 19.17 40.73 27.15
CA ARG A 89 20.25 41.43 27.84
C ARG A 89 20.40 42.90 27.44
N VAL A 90 19.58 43.35 26.46
CA VAL A 90 19.65 44.73 25.95
C VAL A 90 18.31 45.45 26.16
N PRO A 91 18.33 46.82 26.28
CA PRO A 91 17.10 47.60 26.37
C PRO A 91 16.12 47.34 25.23
N GLY A 92 14.83 47.51 25.49
CA GLY A 92 13.77 47.11 24.54
C GLY A 92 13.85 47.84 23.19
N ASP A 93 14.29 49.11 23.18
CA ASP A 93 14.48 49.93 21.98
C ASP A 93 15.69 49.49 21.13
N ARG A 94 16.64 48.73 21.69
CA ARG A 94 17.85 48.19 21.04
C ARG A 94 17.71 46.70 20.69
N ARG A 95 16.58 46.06 20.93
CA ARG A 95 16.34 44.66 20.57
C ARG A 95 16.22 44.52 19.06
N MET A 96 16.82 43.43 18.52
CA MET A 96 16.76 43.07 17.11
C MET A 96 16.21 41.63 17.00
N PRO A 97 14.90 41.49 16.95
CA PRO A 97 14.26 40.18 16.71
C PRO A 97 14.32 39.78 15.25
N PHE A 98 14.10 38.49 14.96
CA PHE A 98 14.12 37.96 13.61
C PHE A 98 12.83 37.22 13.27
N ARG A 99 12.51 37.19 11.98
CA ARG A 99 11.45 36.34 11.39
C ARG A 99 12.07 35.30 10.46
N VAL A 100 11.53 34.11 10.44
CA VAL A 100 12.03 33.02 9.60
C VAL A 100 10.91 32.42 8.77
N GLY A 101 11.14 32.29 7.47
CA GLY A 101 10.26 31.58 6.55
C GLY A 101 10.99 30.39 5.95
N ILE A 102 10.42 29.18 6.02
CA ILE A 102 11.06 27.96 5.50
C ILE A 102 10.17 27.34 4.44
N ASN A 103 10.77 27.05 3.28
CA ASN A 103 10.12 26.34 2.19
C ASN A 103 11.02 25.22 1.63
N THR A 104 10.42 24.14 1.21
CA THR A 104 11.11 23.00 0.56
C THR A 104 10.58 22.87 -0.86
N GLY A 105 11.50 22.92 -1.83
CA GLY A 105 11.09 22.85 -3.24
C GLY A 105 12.27 22.80 -4.21
N ASN A 106 11.97 22.93 -5.51
CA ASN A 106 12.90 22.82 -6.61
C ASN A 106 13.65 24.16 -6.86
N VAL A 107 14.96 24.12 -6.81
CA VAL A 107 15.80 25.29 -7.08
C VAL A 107 16.76 25.06 -8.22
N ILE A 108 17.18 26.14 -8.84
CA ILE A 108 18.26 26.18 -9.83
C ILE A 108 19.53 26.65 -9.12
N VAL A 109 20.56 25.81 -9.15
CA VAL A 109 21.88 26.10 -8.57
C VAL A 109 22.78 26.69 -9.64
N ARG A 110 23.42 27.83 -9.34
CA ARG A 110 24.45 28.43 -10.15
C ARG A 110 25.58 28.94 -9.27
N GLY A 111 26.68 28.20 -9.20
CA GLY A 111 27.77 28.47 -8.25
C GLY A 111 27.28 28.38 -6.81
N ALA A 112 27.46 29.43 -6.02
CA ALA A 112 27.00 29.52 -4.64
C ALA A 112 25.56 30.04 -4.47
N SER A 113 24.89 30.44 -5.56
CA SER A 113 23.57 31.08 -5.52
C SER A 113 22.46 30.12 -5.94
N LEU A 114 21.27 30.25 -5.32
CA LEU A 114 20.07 29.53 -5.62
C LEU A 114 19.03 30.47 -6.24
N TYR A 115 18.28 29.95 -7.23
CA TYR A 115 17.27 30.70 -7.95
C TYR A 115 16.01 29.81 -8.12
N GLY A 116 14.83 30.43 -8.22
CA GLY A 116 13.58 29.79 -8.51
C GLY A 116 12.44 30.31 -7.65
N ASP A 117 11.21 29.90 -8.00
CA ASP A 117 10.01 30.33 -7.28
C ASP A 117 10.02 29.86 -5.82
N ASP A 118 10.61 28.69 -5.54
CA ASP A 118 10.68 28.14 -4.20
C ASP A 118 11.58 28.96 -3.24
N VAL A 119 12.59 29.66 -3.77
CA VAL A 119 13.37 30.66 -3.01
C VAL A 119 12.49 31.86 -2.66
N ASN A 120 11.69 32.33 -3.63
CA ASN A 120 10.80 33.46 -3.42
C ASN A 120 9.67 33.10 -2.43
N ILE A 121 9.15 31.86 -2.48
CA ILE A 121 8.15 31.37 -1.52
C ILE A 121 8.69 31.46 -0.09
N ALA A 122 9.93 31.02 0.17
CA ALA A 122 10.54 31.11 1.50
C ALA A 122 10.60 32.57 2.00
N ALA A 123 10.98 33.51 1.13
CA ALA A 123 11.01 34.95 1.46
C ALA A 123 9.61 35.50 1.76
N ARG A 124 8.57 35.08 1.02
CA ARG A 124 7.20 35.53 1.27
C ARG A 124 6.58 34.92 2.51
N ILE A 125 6.92 33.66 2.84
CA ILE A 125 6.50 32.99 4.07
C ILE A 125 7.12 33.72 5.29
N GLN A 126 8.35 34.18 5.18
CA GLN A 126 9.04 34.93 6.22
C GLN A 126 8.29 36.22 6.61
N GLU A 127 7.70 36.94 5.64
CA GLU A 127 6.90 38.14 5.88
C GLU A 127 5.67 37.86 6.77
N LEU A 128 5.16 36.62 6.76
CA LEU A 128 3.98 36.18 7.53
C LEU A 128 4.34 35.54 8.88
N ALA A 129 5.64 35.32 9.13
CA ALA A 129 6.10 34.78 10.40
C ALA A 129 5.91 35.79 11.55
N PRO A 130 5.55 35.33 12.76
CA PRO A 130 5.56 36.17 13.95
C PRO A 130 6.96 36.74 14.23
N THR A 131 7.02 37.87 14.94
CA THR A 131 8.28 38.36 15.46
C THR A 131 8.89 37.35 16.42
N ASP A 132 10.20 37.06 16.29
CA ASP A 132 10.92 35.96 16.95
C ASP A 132 10.30 34.58 16.68
N GLY A 133 9.60 34.42 15.54
CA GLY A 133 8.89 33.20 15.18
C GLY A 133 9.27 32.64 13.82
N LEU A 134 8.72 31.46 13.53
CA LEU A 134 8.93 30.71 12.29
C LEU A 134 7.61 30.44 11.59
N ALA A 135 7.59 30.62 10.27
CA ALA A 135 6.51 30.15 9.42
C ALA A 135 7.06 29.18 8.35
N ILE A 136 6.30 28.18 8.00
CA ILE A 136 6.70 27.13 7.06
C ILE A 136 5.62 26.84 6.04
N SER A 137 6.02 26.43 4.82
CA SER A 137 5.06 25.95 3.81
C SER A 137 4.48 24.59 4.19
N GLU A 138 3.34 24.23 3.56
CA GLU A 138 2.74 22.89 3.68
C GLU A 138 3.72 21.80 3.25
N THR A 139 4.51 22.03 2.19
CA THR A 139 5.55 21.10 1.75
C THR A 139 6.55 20.84 2.88
N THR A 140 7.03 21.88 3.52
CA THR A 140 7.93 21.78 4.69
C THR A 140 7.23 21.12 5.87
N TRP A 141 6.00 21.53 6.19
CA TRP A 141 5.21 21.00 7.29
C TRP A 141 4.97 19.49 7.18
N ASN A 142 4.63 19.00 6.00
CA ASN A 142 4.46 17.57 5.73
C ASN A 142 5.71 16.75 6.06
N HIS A 143 6.89 17.35 5.97
CA HIS A 143 8.14 16.68 6.29
C HIS A 143 8.56 16.75 7.77
N VAL A 144 8.07 17.73 8.53
CA VAL A 144 8.55 18.02 9.90
C VAL A 144 7.51 17.76 10.99
N ARG A 145 6.21 17.76 10.68
CA ARG A 145 5.10 17.74 11.65
C ARG A 145 5.18 16.63 12.68
N ASP A 146 5.67 15.45 12.27
CA ASP A 146 5.76 14.26 13.13
C ASP A 146 7.22 13.94 13.55
N LYS A 147 8.19 14.82 13.19
CA LYS A 147 9.62 14.55 13.35
C LYS A 147 10.37 15.57 14.19
N VAL A 148 9.74 16.68 14.47
CA VAL A 148 10.32 17.76 15.29
C VAL A 148 9.38 18.04 16.45
N ALA A 149 9.92 18.19 17.66
CA ALA A 149 9.15 18.57 18.85
C ALA A 149 8.72 20.04 18.75
N ALA A 150 7.68 20.29 17.95
CA ALA A 150 7.12 21.60 17.71
C ALA A 150 5.60 21.51 17.59
N SER A 151 4.89 22.55 17.99
CA SER A 151 3.47 22.72 17.68
C SER A 151 3.31 23.56 16.43
N PHE A 152 2.29 23.27 15.63
CA PHE A 152 2.04 23.94 14.37
C PHE A 152 0.65 24.56 14.36
N THR A 153 0.55 25.86 14.09
CA THR A 153 -0.71 26.56 13.93
C THR A 153 -0.96 26.81 12.45
N ASP A 154 -2.02 26.25 11.91
CA ASP A 154 -2.41 26.42 10.50
C ASP A 154 -2.95 27.83 10.24
N LEU A 155 -2.33 28.57 9.35
CA LEU A 155 -2.78 29.88 8.89
C LEU A 155 -3.70 29.80 7.66
N GLY A 156 -3.92 28.59 7.13
CA GLY A 156 -4.67 28.36 5.89
C GLY A 156 -3.89 28.73 4.62
N GLU A 157 -4.57 28.64 3.48
CA GLU A 157 -4.02 29.03 2.18
C GLU A 157 -3.89 30.56 2.06
N ARG A 158 -2.72 31.00 1.57
CA ARG A 158 -2.40 32.40 1.35
C ARG A 158 -1.93 32.64 -0.08
N GLN A 159 -2.50 33.63 -0.73
CA GLN A 159 -2.00 34.11 -2.01
C GLN A 159 -0.75 34.97 -1.76
N LEU A 160 0.41 34.44 -2.16
CA LEU A 160 1.68 35.14 -2.03
C LEU A 160 1.95 36.02 -3.26
N LYS A 161 2.57 37.18 -3.04
CA LYS A 161 2.87 38.13 -4.13
C LYS A 161 3.78 37.50 -5.18
N ASN A 162 3.33 37.51 -6.45
CA ASN A 162 4.03 36.96 -7.62
C ASN A 162 4.19 35.42 -7.60
N ILE A 163 3.42 34.70 -6.79
CA ILE A 163 3.33 33.23 -6.81
C ILE A 163 1.97 32.84 -7.39
N ALA A 164 1.99 31.98 -8.41
CA ALA A 164 0.79 31.68 -9.20
C ALA A 164 -0.30 30.92 -8.42
N LEU A 165 0.10 30.00 -7.51
CA LEU A 165 -0.80 29.18 -6.72
C LEU A 165 -0.79 29.60 -5.25
N PRO A 166 -1.93 29.52 -4.54
CA PRO A 166 -1.98 29.72 -3.09
C PRO A 166 -1.06 28.71 -2.38
N VAL A 167 -0.42 29.14 -1.31
CA VAL A 167 0.43 28.30 -0.48
C VAL A 167 -0.18 28.21 0.92
N ARG A 168 -0.37 26.99 1.42
CA ARG A 168 -0.80 26.77 2.81
C ARG A 168 0.38 26.94 3.74
N ILE A 169 0.18 27.69 4.82
CA ILE A 169 1.26 28.15 5.71
C ILE A 169 0.96 27.75 7.14
N PHE A 170 1.98 27.35 7.86
CA PHE A 170 1.92 26.98 9.27
C PHE A 170 2.93 27.80 10.07
N VAL A 171 2.53 28.33 11.23
CA VAL A 171 3.47 28.87 12.21
C VAL A 171 3.97 27.73 13.08
N ALA A 172 5.29 27.59 13.16
CA ALA A 172 5.95 26.61 13.99
C ALA A 172 6.37 27.24 15.31
N ASN A 173 5.95 26.66 16.43
CA ASN A 173 6.33 27.06 17.77
C ASN A 173 7.13 25.93 18.44
N ARG A 174 8.20 26.32 19.14
CA ARG A 174 8.95 25.37 19.96
C ARG A 174 8.03 24.84 21.06
N GLY A 175 7.90 23.53 21.21
CA GLY A 175 7.15 22.93 22.31
C GLY A 175 7.85 23.26 23.65
N ASP A 176 7.10 23.78 24.61
CA ASP A 176 7.55 23.94 25.99
C ASP A 176 7.73 22.55 26.61
N GLY A 177 8.94 22.06 26.69
CA GLY A 177 9.22 20.76 27.30
C GLY A 177 10.69 20.45 27.37
N GLU A 178 11.17 20.37 28.60
CA GLU A 178 12.38 19.71 29.08
C GLU A 178 13.25 19.01 28.04
N ARG A 179 14.59 19.25 28.16
CA ARG A 179 15.70 18.58 27.45
C ARG A 179 15.23 17.53 26.46
N ALA A 180 15.45 17.77 25.18
CA ALA A 180 15.38 16.71 24.19
C ALA A 180 16.45 15.65 24.55
N GLU A 181 16.15 14.81 25.50
CA GLU A 181 16.52 13.41 25.37
C GLU A 181 16.02 12.96 24.02
N ALA A 182 16.87 12.26 23.30
CA ALA A 182 16.61 11.71 21.98
C ALA A 182 15.11 11.48 21.79
N VAL A 183 14.53 12.12 20.75
CA VAL A 183 13.12 11.95 20.37
C VAL A 183 12.70 10.56 20.84
N PRO A 184 11.78 10.42 21.80
CA PRO A 184 11.35 9.09 22.16
C PRO A 184 10.87 8.54 20.82
N ARG A 185 11.66 7.60 20.29
CA ARG A 185 11.23 6.74 19.20
C ARG A 185 9.80 6.43 19.60
N ARG A 186 8.81 6.85 18.80
CA ARG A 186 7.49 6.29 18.95
C ARG A 186 7.76 4.80 18.86
N ALA A 187 7.91 4.17 20.01
CA ALA A 187 7.86 2.73 20.06
C ALA A 187 6.62 2.43 19.26
N ALA A 188 6.78 1.70 18.16
CA ALA A 188 5.70 1.42 17.23
C ALA A 188 4.49 1.15 18.11
N ASP A 189 3.47 2.02 18.00
CA ASP A 189 2.30 1.90 18.86
C ASP A 189 1.87 0.43 18.78
N PRO A 190 1.97 -0.35 19.86
CA PRO A 190 1.63 -1.77 19.80
C PRO A 190 0.22 -2.00 19.28
N ALA A 191 -0.62 -0.97 19.39
CA ALA A 191 -1.98 -0.91 18.87
C ALA A 191 -2.06 -0.60 17.37
N ALA A 192 -1.01 -0.02 16.76
CA ALA A 192 -1.02 0.30 15.32
C ALA A 192 -0.58 -0.92 14.46
N PRO A 193 -1.12 -1.06 13.24
CA PRO A 193 -0.63 -2.04 12.29
C PRO A 193 0.86 -1.85 12.01
N PRO A 194 1.63 -2.95 11.79
CA PRO A 194 3.05 -2.86 11.49
C PRO A 194 3.28 -2.18 10.13
N ALA A 195 4.21 -1.23 10.06
CA ALA A 195 4.55 -0.58 8.80
C ALA A 195 5.64 -1.36 8.03
N VAL A 196 5.59 -1.26 6.70
CA VAL A 196 6.59 -1.79 5.75
C VAL A 196 7.34 -0.64 5.10
N ALA A 197 8.66 -0.77 5.01
CA ALA A 197 9.50 0.09 4.18
C ALA A 197 10.14 -0.74 3.06
N VAL A 198 10.04 -0.25 1.83
CA VAL A 198 10.76 -0.82 0.68
C VAL A 198 11.99 0.04 0.47
N LEU A 199 13.17 -0.56 0.65
CA LEU A 199 14.45 0.11 0.46
C LEU A 199 14.79 0.19 -1.03
N PRO A 200 15.65 1.12 -1.45
CA PRO A 200 16.17 1.14 -2.82
C PRO A 200 16.94 -0.15 -3.10
N PHE A 201 16.64 -0.79 -4.22
CA PHE A 201 17.28 -2.06 -4.57
C PHE A 201 18.72 -1.83 -5.04
N GLN A 202 19.59 -2.78 -4.73
CA GLN A 202 21.00 -2.72 -5.09
C GLN A 202 21.20 -3.21 -6.54
N ASN A 203 21.90 -2.41 -7.34
CA ASN A 203 22.31 -2.79 -8.68
C ASN A 203 23.69 -3.46 -8.64
N GLU A 204 23.74 -4.79 -8.67
CA GLU A 204 24.97 -5.58 -8.78
C GLU A 204 25.38 -5.82 -10.25
N ALA A 205 24.59 -5.34 -11.22
CA ALA A 205 24.87 -5.50 -12.65
C ALA A 205 26.01 -4.60 -13.15
N GLY A 206 26.42 -3.60 -12.36
CA GLY A 206 27.57 -2.72 -12.64
C GLY A 206 27.35 -1.69 -13.74
N ALA A 207 26.27 -1.76 -14.50
CA ALA A 207 25.95 -0.79 -15.54
C ALA A 207 24.87 0.18 -15.02
N GLN A 208 25.13 1.47 -15.13
CA GLN A 208 24.29 2.56 -14.64
C GLN A 208 22.85 2.52 -15.22
N GLU A 209 22.68 1.92 -16.39
CA GLU A 209 21.40 1.70 -17.04
C GLU A 209 20.44 0.78 -16.26
N PHE A 210 20.93 0.00 -15.29
CA PHE A 210 20.10 -0.85 -14.44
C PHE A 210 19.70 -0.20 -13.11
N ASP A 211 20.23 0.98 -12.78
CA ASP A 211 19.82 1.72 -11.56
C ASP A 211 18.34 2.10 -11.62
N TYR A 212 17.86 2.58 -12.80
CA TYR A 212 16.46 2.95 -12.96
C TYR A 212 15.52 1.73 -12.93
N VAL A 213 16.01 0.55 -13.34
CA VAL A 213 15.23 -0.70 -13.26
C VAL A 213 15.07 -1.14 -11.81
N ALA A 214 16.17 -1.13 -11.05
CA ALA A 214 16.17 -1.48 -9.64
C ALA A 214 15.25 -0.55 -8.82
N ASP A 215 15.32 0.76 -9.10
CA ASP A 215 14.47 1.77 -8.48
C ASP A 215 13.01 1.63 -8.90
N GLY A 216 12.75 1.39 -10.19
CA GLY A 216 11.41 1.22 -10.73
C GLY A 216 10.69 0.04 -10.08
N VAL A 217 11.36 -1.12 -9.95
CA VAL A 217 10.77 -2.28 -9.25
C VAL A 217 10.44 -1.96 -7.79
N ALA A 218 11.34 -1.26 -7.09
CA ALA A 218 11.07 -0.86 -5.71
C ALA A 218 9.88 0.11 -5.61
N GLU A 219 9.75 1.05 -6.54
CA GLU A 219 8.61 1.98 -6.65
C GLU A 219 7.30 1.26 -6.92
N ASP A 220 7.28 0.31 -7.86
CA ASP A 220 6.10 -0.49 -8.18
C ASP A 220 5.63 -1.32 -6.98
N ILE A 221 6.58 -1.87 -6.20
CA ILE A 221 6.27 -2.57 -4.96
C ILE A 221 5.67 -1.60 -3.93
N ILE A 222 6.21 -0.40 -3.77
CA ILE A 222 5.65 0.64 -2.88
C ILE A 222 4.21 0.95 -3.31
N GLN A 223 4.01 1.26 -4.59
CA GLN A 223 2.70 1.60 -5.13
C GLN A 223 1.70 0.46 -4.96
N GLY A 224 2.11 -0.77 -5.28
CA GLY A 224 1.27 -1.95 -5.12
C GLY A 224 0.92 -2.24 -3.65
N LEU A 225 1.87 -2.10 -2.72
CA LEU A 225 1.62 -2.26 -1.28
C LEU A 225 0.70 -1.17 -0.74
N CYS A 226 0.72 0.06 -1.27
CA CYS A 226 -0.19 1.13 -0.86
C CYS A 226 -1.67 0.79 -1.12
N SER A 227 -1.96 -0.10 -2.09
CA SER A 227 -3.31 -0.61 -2.30
C SER A 227 -3.78 -1.59 -1.21
N THR A 228 -2.84 -2.07 -0.38
CA THR A 228 -3.09 -2.98 0.75
C THR A 228 -3.44 -2.18 2.00
N ARG A 229 -4.70 -1.79 2.15
CA ARG A 229 -5.19 -0.81 3.12
C ARG A 229 -4.87 -1.08 4.61
N TRP A 230 -4.56 -2.31 4.98
CA TRP A 230 -4.25 -2.66 6.36
C TRP A 230 -2.77 -2.52 6.74
N LEU A 231 -1.88 -2.44 5.73
CA LEU A 231 -0.44 -2.43 5.90
C LEU A 231 0.11 -1.04 5.55
N PRO A 232 0.44 -0.20 6.54
CA PRO A 232 1.05 1.09 6.28
C PRO A 232 2.38 0.94 5.55
N VAL A 233 2.58 1.72 4.49
CA VAL A 233 3.81 1.72 3.69
C VAL A 233 4.55 3.03 3.90
N ILE A 234 5.84 2.95 4.19
CA ILE A 234 6.70 4.11 4.33
C ILE A 234 6.94 4.73 2.96
N ALA A 235 6.78 6.05 2.87
CA ALA A 235 6.95 6.79 1.64
C ALA A 235 8.34 6.58 1.02
N ARG A 236 8.38 6.55 -0.33
CA ARG A 236 9.59 6.36 -1.13
C ARG A 236 10.72 7.30 -0.70
N GLU A 237 10.42 8.58 -0.57
CA GLU A 237 11.40 9.62 -0.24
C GLU A 237 12.11 9.38 1.09
N SER A 238 11.43 8.71 2.03
CA SER A 238 12.02 8.33 3.31
C SER A 238 12.87 7.07 3.21
N SER A 239 12.38 6.06 2.51
CA SER A 239 13.07 4.77 2.33
C SER A 239 14.34 4.92 1.49
N PHE A 240 14.29 5.72 0.43
CA PHE A 240 15.39 5.90 -0.52
C PHE A 240 16.56 6.73 0.03
N GLN A 241 16.39 7.40 1.17
CA GLN A 241 17.51 8.03 1.90
C GLN A 241 18.49 7.00 2.49
N PHE A 242 18.13 5.73 2.48
CA PHE A 242 18.95 4.65 3.04
C PHE A 242 19.78 3.89 1.99
N ARG A 243 19.85 4.36 0.73
CA ARG A 243 20.58 3.71 -0.37
C ARG A 243 22.00 3.28 0.00
N ASP A 244 22.80 4.19 0.51
CA ASP A 244 24.22 3.97 0.77
C ASP A 244 24.55 3.91 2.28
N LYS A 245 23.51 3.77 3.11
CA LYS A 245 23.68 3.71 4.55
C LYS A 245 23.86 2.25 5.00
N ALA A 246 25.07 1.87 5.37
CA ALA A 246 25.39 0.56 5.95
C ALA A 246 24.84 0.40 7.38
N LEU A 247 23.52 0.60 7.55
CA LEU A 247 22.83 0.40 8.81
C LEU A 247 22.20 -0.99 8.84
N GLY A 248 22.29 -1.68 9.99
CA GLY A 248 21.61 -2.95 10.16
C GLY A 248 20.08 -2.82 10.13
N PRO A 249 19.35 -3.91 9.87
CA PRO A 249 17.88 -3.90 9.72
C PRO A 249 17.16 -3.24 10.90
N ARG A 250 17.59 -3.48 12.13
CA ARG A 250 17.01 -2.91 13.35
C ARG A 250 17.12 -1.38 13.37
N MET A 251 18.28 -0.85 13.03
CA MET A 251 18.50 0.60 13.01
C MET A 251 17.71 1.26 11.89
N THR A 252 17.71 0.67 10.69
CA THR A 252 16.94 1.14 9.53
C THR A 252 15.44 1.13 9.84
N GLY A 253 14.92 0.02 10.34
CA GLY A 253 13.51 -0.10 10.71
C GLY A 253 13.10 0.90 11.78
N SER A 254 13.94 1.07 12.81
CA SER A 254 13.68 2.06 13.86
C SER A 254 13.69 3.50 13.35
N ALA A 255 14.61 3.85 12.44
CA ALA A 255 14.70 5.19 11.88
C ALA A 255 13.52 5.51 10.95
N LEU A 256 13.01 4.51 10.22
CA LEU A 256 11.85 4.63 9.34
C LEU A 256 10.51 4.43 10.06
N GLY A 257 10.49 3.97 11.31
CA GLY A 257 9.27 3.54 11.98
C GLY A 257 8.64 2.31 11.32
N ALA A 258 9.42 1.52 10.60
CA ALA A 258 9.00 0.33 9.89
C ALA A 258 9.34 -0.93 10.67
N ARG A 259 8.37 -1.85 10.79
CA ARG A 259 8.61 -3.17 11.34
C ARG A 259 9.23 -4.11 10.33
N TYR A 260 8.79 -4.01 9.09
CA TYR A 260 9.24 -4.86 7.99
C TYR A 260 10.05 -4.04 7.00
N LEU A 261 11.17 -4.61 6.55
CA LEU A 261 11.99 -4.05 5.49
C LEU A 261 11.96 -5.00 4.30
N VAL A 262 11.62 -4.44 3.14
CA VAL A 262 11.78 -5.10 1.84
C VAL A 262 13.05 -4.57 1.22
N ASP A 263 13.96 -5.44 0.87
CA ASP A 263 15.23 -5.14 0.22
C ASP A 263 15.36 -6.01 -1.05
N GLY A 264 16.13 -5.56 -2.03
CA GLY A 264 16.32 -6.29 -3.27
C GLY A 264 17.68 -6.06 -3.90
N ARG A 265 18.10 -7.05 -4.70
CA ARG A 265 19.34 -7.02 -5.49
C ARG A 265 19.06 -7.43 -6.92
N LEU A 266 19.54 -6.62 -7.85
CA LEU A 266 19.45 -6.88 -9.28
C LEU A 266 20.85 -7.20 -9.81
N ALA A 267 21.03 -8.43 -10.30
CA ALA A 267 22.27 -8.89 -10.92
C ALA A 267 22.04 -9.23 -12.39
N ARG A 268 23.06 -9.01 -13.24
CA ARG A 268 23.03 -9.33 -14.66
C ARG A 268 23.76 -10.63 -14.95
N GLY A 269 23.09 -11.55 -15.65
CA GLY A 269 23.69 -12.75 -16.25
C GLY A 269 23.84 -12.63 -17.76
N SER A 270 24.28 -13.70 -18.41
CA SER A 270 24.40 -13.79 -19.89
C SER A 270 23.02 -13.97 -20.50
N GLY A 271 22.41 -12.87 -20.99
CA GLY A 271 21.08 -12.86 -21.64
C GLY A 271 19.88 -12.79 -20.68
N TYR A 272 20.11 -12.68 -19.39
CA TYR A 272 19.04 -12.56 -18.39
C TYR A 272 19.48 -11.64 -17.23
N PHE A 273 18.52 -11.24 -16.41
CA PHE A 273 18.77 -10.65 -15.09
C PHE A 273 18.16 -11.50 -13.98
N ASP A 274 18.81 -11.51 -12.84
CA ASP A 274 18.34 -12.12 -11.60
C ASP A 274 17.96 -11.02 -10.60
N LEU A 275 16.71 -11.02 -10.15
CA LEU A 275 16.19 -10.14 -9.11
C LEU A 275 15.95 -10.98 -7.87
N VAL A 276 16.63 -10.69 -6.77
CA VAL A 276 16.40 -11.33 -5.47
C VAL A 276 15.78 -10.30 -4.54
N ILE A 277 14.62 -10.65 -3.94
CA ILE A 277 13.91 -9.81 -3.00
C ILE A 277 13.86 -10.50 -1.65
N THR A 278 14.04 -9.74 -0.59
CA THR A 278 14.01 -10.21 0.79
C THR A 278 13.03 -9.38 1.63
N LEU A 279 12.38 -10.04 2.57
CA LEU A 279 11.55 -9.42 3.62
C LEU A 279 12.17 -9.74 4.96
N THR A 280 12.52 -8.71 5.72
CA THR A 280 13.15 -8.83 7.04
C THR A 280 12.27 -8.20 8.13
N ASP A 281 12.06 -8.90 9.23
CA ASP A 281 11.52 -8.30 10.46
C ASP A 281 12.64 -7.52 11.17
N ALA A 282 12.58 -6.22 11.08
CA ALA A 282 13.60 -5.31 11.58
C ALA A 282 13.78 -5.37 13.09
N ALA A 283 12.73 -5.67 13.85
CA ALA A 283 12.78 -5.68 15.32
C ALA A 283 13.67 -6.81 15.87
N ASN A 284 13.70 -7.97 15.22
CA ASN A 284 14.50 -9.14 15.62
C ASN A 284 15.56 -9.53 14.59
N GLU A 285 15.71 -8.73 13.51
CA GLU A 285 16.69 -8.92 12.43
C GLU A 285 16.55 -10.29 11.72
N ARG A 286 15.33 -10.82 11.72
CA ARG A 286 15.04 -12.14 11.16
C ARG A 286 14.57 -12.02 9.72
N LEU A 287 15.22 -12.76 8.80
CA LEU A 287 14.72 -12.96 7.47
C LEU A 287 13.38 -13.71 7.52
N VAL A 288 12.32 -13.08 7.03
CA VAL A 288 10.96 -13.62 6.98
C VAL A 288 10.76 -14.42 5.70
N TRP A 289 11.23 -13.85 4.58
CA TRP A 289 11.04 -14.41 3.25
C TRP A 289 12.11 -13.93 2.28
N SER A 290 12.46 -14.77 1.30
CA SER A 290 13.34 -14.40 0.21
C SER A 290 12.94 -15.15 -1.05
N ARG A 291 12.99 -14.49 -2.21
CA ARG A 291 12.69 -15.11 -3.51
C ARG A 291 13.52 -14.49 -4.63
N GLY A 292 14.00 -15.36 -5.53
CA GLY A 292 14.66 -14.99 -6.76
C GLY A 292 13.72 -15.07 -7.96
N PHE A 293 13.85 -14.12 -8.87
CA PHE A 293 13.14 -14.04 -10.15
C PHE A 293 14.18 -13.93 -11.26
N ARG A 294 14.08 -14.79 -12.28
CA ARG A 294 14.95 -14.73 -13.45
C ARG A 294 14.14 -14.38 -14.67
N ARG A 295 14.58 -13.41 -15.46
CA ARG A 295 13.91 -12.96 -16.69
C ARG A 295 14.91 -12.63 -17.79
N PRO A 296 14.54 -12.79 -19.07
CA PRO A 296 15.33 -12.34 -20.22
C PRO A 296 15.58 -10.82 -20.19
N LEU A 297 16.73 -10.39 -20.70
CA LEU A 297 17.11 -8.96 -20.73
C LEU A 297 16.21 -8.09 -21.63
N ASP A 298 15.60 -8.67 -22.65
CA ASP A 298 14.67 -8.00 -23.56
C ASP A 298 13.28 -7.76 -22.94
N GLU A 299 12.97 -8.43 -21.85
CA GLU A 299 11.72 -8.25 -21.09
C GLU A 299 11.82 -7.23 -19.94
N VAL A 300 12.96 -6.54 -19.80
CA VAL A 300 13.20 -5.59 -18.67
C VAL A 300 12.11 -4.53 -18.54
N SER A 301 11.53 -4.05 -19.66
CA SER A 301 10.43 -3.09 -19.64
C SER A 301 9.08 -3.69 -19.26
N LEU A 302 8.89 -5.00 -19.35
CA LEU A 302 7.67 -5.72 -18.96
C LEU A 302 7.70 -6.17 -17.49
N VAL A 303 8.86 -6.09 -16.85
CA VAL A 303 9.07 -6.53 -15.45
C VAL A 303 8.22 -5.71 -14.49
N ASN A 304 7.99 -4.44 -14.77
CA ASN A 304 7.35 -3.52 -13.86
C ASN A 304 5.89 -3.91 -13.55
N ASP A 305 5.06 -4.21 -14.56
CA ASP A 305 3.63 -4.47 -14.33
C ASP A 305 3.31 -5.88 -13.82
N GLU A 306 4.00 -6.91 -14.35
CA GLU A 306 3.67 -8.31 -14.03
C GLU A 306 4.32 -8.84 -12.76
N ILE A 307 5.59 -8.51 -12.54
CA ILE A 307 6.35 -8.99 -11.37
C ILE A 307 5.98 -8.20 -10.13
N GLY A 308 5.78 -6.89 -10.25
CA GLY A 308 5.38 -6.03 -9.14
C GLY A 308 4.14 -6.54 -8.42
N GLY A 309 3.05 -6.83 -9.14
CA GLY A 309 1.81 -7.35 -8.58
C GLY A 309 1.97 -8.72 -7.90
N GLN A 310 2.76 -9.62 -8.47
CA GLN A 310 3.06 -10.92 -7.85
C GLN A 310 3.86 -10.77 -6.56
N ILE A 311 4.89 -9.92 -6.56
CA ILE A 311 5.72 -9.64 -5.39
C ILE A 311 4.87 -9.04 -4.27
N VAL A 312 4.05 -8.05 -4.57
CA VAL A 312 3.14 -7.41 -3.60
C VAL A 312 2.22 -8.43 -2.94
N SER A 313 1.57 -9.29 -3.72
CA SER A 313 0.71 -10.35 -3.19
C SER A 313 1.45 -11.35 -2.30
N MET A 314 2.71 -11.68 -2.63
CA MET A 314 3.54 -12.56 -1.81
C MET A 314 3.99 -11.90 -0.52
N LEU A 315 4.47 -10.65 -0.59
CA LEU A 315 4.90 -9.88 0.57
C LEU A 315 3.74 -9.67 1.56
N GLU A 316 2.56 -9.29 1.05
CA GLU A 316 1.36 -9.13 1.87
C GLU A 316 1.03 -10.40 2.65
N LYS A 317 1.02 -11.56 1.99
CA LYS A 317 0.73 -12.85 2.62
C LYS A 317 1.76 -13.24 3.67
N GLU A 318 3.04 -12.99 3.44
CA GLU A 318 4.09 -13.33 4.40
C GLU A 318 4.04 -12.43 5.64
N VAL A 319 3.81 -11.13 5.47
CA VAL A 319 3.58 -10.21 6.60
C VAL A 319 2.34 -10.64 7.37
N GLU A 320 1.23 -10.92 6.67
CA GLU A 320 -0.01 -11.38 7.28
C GLU A 320 0.20 -12.68 8.10
N ARG A 321 0.90 -13.65 7.56
CA ARG A 321 1.22 -14.92 8.24
C ARG A 321 2.00 -14.71 9.55
N VAL A 322 3.00 -13.83 9.53
CA VAL A 322 3.79 -13.53 10.73
C VAL A 322 2.95 -12.81 11.78
N GLU A 323 2.16 -11.83 11.37
CA GLU A 323 1.30 -11.09 12.30
C GLU A 323 0.16 -11.94 12.86
N GLN A 324 -0.42 -12.83 12.06
CA GLN A 324 -1.39 -13.80 12.56
C GLN A 324 -0.79 -14.67 13.67
N ALA A 325 0.40 -15.23 13.45
CA ALA A 325 1.06 -16.06 14.46
C ALA A 325 1.30 -15.31 15.79
N ARG A 326 1.54 -14.00 15.73
CA ARG A 326 1.71 -13.15 16.92
C ARG A 326 0.44 -12.95 17.70
N THR A 327 -0.71 -12.86 17.05
CA THR A 327 -2.00 -12.65 17.74
C THR A 327 -2.32 -13.79 18.72
N PHE A 328 -1.77 -15.00 18.50
CA PHE A 328 -1.95 -16.14 19.41
C PHE A 328 -1.07 -16.11 20.66
N GLN A 329 -0.07 -15.22 20.67
CA GLN A 329 0.80 -15.04 21.84
C GLN A 329 0.25 -13.98 22.81
N VAL A 330 -0.85 -13.32 22.45
CA VAL A 330 -1.47 -12.22 23.20
C VAL A 330 -2.83 -12.68 23.73
N PRO A 331 -3.20 -12.40 25.01
CA PRO A 331 -4.53 -12.68 25.53
C PRO A 331 -5.62 -12.02 24.68
N TRP A 332 -6.74 -12.72 24.51
CA TRP A 332 -7.86 -12.29 23.68
C TRP A 332 -8.36 -10.87 24.01
N GLU A 333 -8.50 -10.57 25.29
CA GLU A 333 -9.05 -9.32 25.82
C GLU A 333 -8.17 -8.11 25.49
N SER A 334 -6.87 -8.35 25.33
CA SER A 334 -5.88 -7.31 25.04
C SER A 334 -5.61 -7.10 23.54
N LEU A 335 -6.28 -7.88 22.66
CA LEU A 335 -6.12 -7.71 21.21
C LEU A 335 -6.74 -6.42 20.73
N GLU A 336 -5.99 -5.68 19.93
CA GLU A 336 -6.46 -4.51 19.24
C GLU A 336 -7.34 -4.87 18.02
N THR A 337 -8.12 -3.92 17.53
CA THR A 337 -9.07 -4.15 16.42
C THR A 337 -8.41 -4.83 15.22
N TRP A 338 -7.24 -4.35 14.78
CA TRP A 338 -6.54 -4.93 13.64
C TRP A 338 -6.02 -6.35 13.90
N GLN A 339 -5.63 -6.64 15.14
CA GLN A 339 -5.18 -7.97 15.57
C GLN A 339 -6.34 -8.97 15.57
N LEU A 340 -7.52 -8.56 16.04
CA LEU A 340 -8.75 -9.35 15.96
C LEU A 340 -9.12 -9.69 14.53
N VAL A 341 -9.01 -8.71 13.61
CA VAL A 341 -9.20 -8.92 12.17
C VAL A 341 -8.21 -9.95 11.62
N ARG A 342 -6.91 -9.87 11.99
CA ARG A 342 -5.91 -10.87 11.56
C ARG A 342 -6.20 -12.26 12.10
N ARG A 343 -6.60 -12.35 13.35
CA ARG A 343 -6.98 -13.62 13.99
C ARG A 343 -8.20 -14.22 13.31
N ALA A 344 -9.20 -13.41 12.99
CA ALA A 344 -10.38 -13.85 12.24
C ALA A 344 -9.99 -14.43 10.87
N ARG A 345 -9.14 -13.76 10.12
CA ARG A 345 -8.64 -14.27 8.83
C ARG A 345 -7.93 -15.60 8.97
N TRP A 346 -7.10 -15.77 9.99
CA TRP A 346 -6.45 -17.06 10.25
C TRP A 346 -7.46 -18.18 10.45
N HIS A 347 -8.50 -17.96 11.27
CA HIS A 347 -9.57 -18.92 11.46
C HIS A 347 -10.32 -19.22 10.16
N MET A 348 -10.65 -18.20 9.34
CA MET A 348 -11.30 -18.40 8.04
C MET A 348 -10.48 -19.27 7.09
N GLN A 349 -9.14 -19.15 7.11
CA GLN A 349 -8.25 -19.96 6.27
C GLN A 349 -8.31 -21.46 6.56
N ARG A 350 -8.67 -21.87 7.76
CA ARG A 350 -8.78 -23.28 8.16
C ARG A 350 -10.03 -23.99 7.64
N ARG A 351 -11.06 -23.22 7.27
CA ARG A 351 -12.30 -23.71 6.66
C ARG A 351 -13.03 -24.82 7.42
N THR A 352 -12.82 -24.96 8.74
CA THR A 352 -13.62 -25.84 9.60
C THR A 352 -14.86 -25.08 10.09
N ARG A 353 -15.91 -25.82 10.48
CA ARG A 353 -17.12 -25.19 11.05
C ARG A 353 -16.81 -24.43 12.34
N GLU A 354 -15.97 -24.98 13.19
CA GLU A 354 -15.55 -24.37 14.45
C GLU A 354 -14.75 -23.08 14.19
N ASP A 355 -13.72 -23.15 13.33
CA ASP A 355 -12.92 -21.98 12.99
C ASP A 355 -13.74 -20.87 12.32
N THR A 356 -14.75 -21.24 11.51
CA THR A 356 -15.65 -20.25 10.91
C THR A 356 -16.43 -19.47 11.97
N MET A 357 -16.87 -20.12 13.04
CA MET A 357 -17.56 -19.45 14.15
C MET A 357 -16.58 -18.58 14.98
N LEU A 358 -15.40 -19.09 15.30
CA LEU A 358 -14.35 -18.33 15.99
C LEU A 358 -13.94 -17.08 15.21
N ALA A 359 -13.91 -17.16 13.88
CA ALA A 359 -13.69 -15.99 13.04
C ALA A 359 -14.75 -14.91 13.24
N LEU A 360 -16.04 -15.32 13.27
CA LEU A 360 -17.14 -14.38 13.51
C LEU A 360 -17.04 -13.73 14.89
N ASP A 361 -16.72 -14.50 15.93
CA ASP A 361 -16.54 -13.95 17.28
C ASP A 361 -15.44 -12.88 17.33
N CYS A 362 -14.31 -13.14 16.65
CA CYS A 362 -13.23 -12.15 16.49
C CYS A 362 -13.73 -10.87 15.80
N LEU A 363 -14.48 -11.00 14.70
CA LEU A 363 -14.96 -9.87 13.91
C LEU A 363 -16.03 -9.07 14.65
N GLU A 364 -16.92 -9.73 15.40
CA GLU A 364 -17.91 -9.03 16.21
C GLU A 364 -17.30 -8.30 17.40
N GLU A 365 -16.23 -8.86 18.01
CA GLU A 365 -15.43 -8.14 19.01
C GLU A 365 -14.73 -6.93 18.39
N ALA A 366 -14.10 -7.10 17.23
CA ALA A 366 -13.48 -6.00 16.50
C ALA A 366 -14.50 -4.89 16.17
N ARG A 367 -15.71 -5.27 15.78
CA ARG A 367 -16.81 -4.34 15.49
C ARG A 367 -17.29 -3.60 16.74
N ARG A 368 -17.32 -4.26 17.90
CA ARG A 368 -17.65 -3.57 19.18
C ARG A 368 -16.61 -2.52 19.55
N LYS A 369 -15.32 -2.81 19.32
CA LYS A 369 -14.22 -1.86 19.57
C LYS A 369 -14.19 -0.73 18.56
N ALA A 370 -14.45 -1.00 17.28
CA ALA A 370 -14.39 -0.03 16.19
C ALA A 370 -15.52 -0.25 15.17
N PRO A 371 -16.76 0.20 15.45
CA PRO A 371 -17.94 -0.12 14.64
C PRO A 371 -17.92 0.42 13.21
N ASN A 372 -17.14 1.47 12.97
CA ASN A 372 -17.03 2.13 11.66
C ASN A 372 -15.67 1.88 10.98
N ALA A 373 -14.85 0.97 11.50
CA ALA A 373 -13.58 0.65 10.85
C ALA A 373 -13.82 -0.10 9.53
N SER A 374 -13.43 0.50 8.41
CA SER A 374 -13.57 -0.09 7.07
C SER A 374 -13.00 -1.51 7.00
N ALA A 375 -11.84 -1.75 7.60
CA ALA A 375 -11.22 -3.08 7.66
C ALA A 375 -12.12 -4.14 8.31
N VAL A 376 -12.81 -3.80 9.40
CA VAL A 376 -13.73 -4.72 10.11
C VAL A 376 -14.97 -4.98 9.27
N LEU A 377 -15.57 -3.93 8.69
CA LEU A 377 -16.77 -4.04 7.85
C LEU A 377 -16.49 -4.91 6.62
N ASN A 378 -15.33 -4.78 5.99
CA ASN A 378 -14.92 -5.59 4.85
C ASN A 378 -14.74 -7.07 5.21
N GLU A 379 -14.14 -7.37 6.36
CA GLU A 379 -13.98 -8.76 6.78
C GLU A 379 -15.30 -9.42 7.18
N LEU A 380 -16.21 -8.67 7.78
CA LEU A 380 -17.58 -9.15 8.02
C LEU A 380 -18.31 -9.41 6.70
N ALA A 381 -18.21 -8.48 5.73
CA ALA A 381 -18.76 -8.69 4.40
C ALA A 381 -18.20 -9.96 3.73
N TRP A 382 -16.87 -10.16 3.82
CA TRP A 382 -16.19 -11.34 3.28
C TRP A 382 -16.64 -12.63 3.97
N TRP A 383 -16.79 -12.61 5.30
CA TRP A 383 -17.27 -13.78 6.07
C TRP A 383 -18.70 -14.17 5.67
N TYR A 384 -19.63 -13.18 5.60
CA TYR A 384 -21.02 -13.42 5.20
C TYR A 384 -21.12 -13.85 3.73
N PHE A 385 -20.29 -13.32 2.84
CA PHE A 385 -20.23 -13.72 1.43
C PHE A 385 -19.92 -15.22 1.30
N TRP A 386 -18.83 -15.68 1.93
CA TRP A 386 -18.45 -17.11 1.84
C TRP A 386 -19.45 -18.04 2.51
N ARG A 387 -20.05 -17.63 3.61
CA ARG A 387 -21.14 -18.39 4.22
C ARG A 387 -22.33 -18.53 3.27
N GLY A 388 -22.78 -17.43 2.67
CA GLY A 388 -23.87 -17.42 1.69
C GLY A 388 -23.56 -18.28 0.46
N TRP A 389 -22.31 -18.22 -0.04
CA TRP A 389 -21.86 -19.05 -1.16
C TRP A 389 -21.87 -20.55 -0.84
N LEU A 390 -21.29 -20.95 0.29
CA LEU A 390 -21.19 -22.36 0.69
C LEU A 390 -22.55 -22.97 1.02
N GLN A 391 -23.54 -22.19 1.47
CA GLN A 391 -24.88 -22.60 1.84
C GLN A 391 -25.94 -22.32 0.75
N ALA A 392 -25.51 -22.07 -0.48
CA ALA A 392 -26.38 -21.81 -1.64
C ALA A 392 -27.38 -20.66 -1.41
N GLY A 393 -26.91 -19.53 -0.91
CA GLY A 393 -27.70 -18.29 -0.77
C GLY A 393 -28.57 -18.25 0.51
N ALA A 394 -28.05 -18.79 1.62
CA ALA A 394 -28.80 -18.82 2.88
C ALA A 394 -29.16 -17.42 3.40
N GLY A 395 -30.44 -17.10 3.38
CA GLY A 395 -31.07 -16.03 4.14
C GLY A 395 -30.57 -14.62 3.83
N ASP A 396 -30.43 -13.80 4.89
CA ASP A 396 -30.09 -12.36 4.83
C ASP A 396 -28.60 -12.10 4.59
N ASP A 397 -27.78 -13.13 4.30
CA ASP A 397 -26.31 -12.96 4.21
C ASP A 397 -25.90 -12.00 3.11
N LEU A 398 -26.50 -12.09 1.93
CA LEU A 398 -26.21 -11.17 0.83
C LEU A 398 -26.62 -9.72 1.14
N ASP A 399 -27.67 -9.54 1.91
CA ASP A 399 -28.09 -8.21 2.37
C ASP A 399 -27.09 -7.66 3.39
N ARG A 400 -26.58 -8.49 4.31
CA ARG A 400 -25.52 -8.12 5.24
C ARG A 400 -24.21 -7.75 4.52
N VAL A 401 -23.82 -8.53 3.50
CA VAL A 401 -22.65 -8.18 2.65
C VAL A 401 -22.85 -6.80 2.03
N THR A 402 -24.04 -6.55 1.48
CA THR A 402 -24.38 -5.27 0.85
C THR A 402 -24.31 -4.12 1.85
N ASP A 403 -24.86 -4.29 3.05
CA ASP A 403 -24.86 -3.27 4.09
C ASP A 403 -23.46 -2.95 4.60
N PHE A 404 -22.66 -3.96 4.91
CA PHE A 404 -21.29 -3.76 5.37
C PHE A 404 -20.42 -3.12 4.28
N SER A 405 -20.57 -3.56 3.03
CA SER A 405 -19.80 -2.98 1.91
C SER A 405 -20.17 -1.52 1.67
N ARG A 406 -21.45 -1.14 1.69
CA ARG A 406 -21.89 0.25 1.57
C ARG A 406 -21.38 1.11 2.72
N LYS A 407 -21.46 0.63 3.96
CA LYS A 407 -20.92 1.34 5.12
C LYS A 407 -19.40 1.52 5.01
N SER A 408 -18.69 0.50 4.53
CA SER A 408 -17.26 0.59 4.31
C SER A 408 -16.90 1.65 3.28
N LEU A 409 -17.63 1.77 2.17
CA LEU A 409 -17.43 2.81 1.14
C LEU A 409 -17.66 4.23 1.68
N LEU A 410 -18.59 4.41 2.63
CA LEU A 410 -18.77 5.70 3.29
C LEU A 410 -17.57 6.09 4.15
N MET A 411 -16.84 5.11 4.69
CA MET A 411 -15.67 5.37 5.52
C MET A 411 -14.39 5.50 4.70
N ASP A 412 -14.25 4.72 3.63
CA ASP A 412 -13.10 4.74 2.71
C ASP A 412 -13.57 4.41 1.29
N SER A 413 -13.80 5.45 0.49
CA SER A 413 -14.24 5.32 -0.92
C SER A 413 -13.13 4.80 -1.86
N GLN A 414 -11.88 4.76 -1.40
CA GLN A 414 -10.72 4.30 -2.16
C GLN A 414 -10.32 2.87 -1.80
N ASP A 415 -11.17 2.12 -1.11
CA ASP A 415 -10.97 0.69 -0.87
C ASP A 415 -11.66 -0.14 -1.97
N ALA A 416 -10.89 -0.93 -2.71
CA ALA A 416 -11.39 -1.79 -3.78
C ALA A 416 -12.30 -2.94 -3.29
N ARG A 417 -12.11 -3.39 -2.03
CA ARG A 417 -12.79 -4.58 -1.49
C ARG A 417 -14.31 -4.46 -1.44
N PRO A 418 -14.90 -3.37 -0.95
CA PRO A 418 -16.35 -3.23 -0.93
C PRO A 418 -16.98 -3.28 -2.32
N HIS A 419 -16.34 -2.67 -3.33
CA HIS A 419 -16.81 -2.75 -4.70
C HIS A 419 -16.78 -4.19 -5.21
N ALA A 420 -15.71 -4.94 -4.96
CA ALA A 420 -15.64 -6.35 -5.33
C ALA A 420 -16.68 -7.22 -4.61
N HIS A 421 -16.96 -6.95 -3.34
CA HIS A 421 -18.02 -7.65 -2.60
C HIS A 421 -19.42 -7.36 -3.19
N LEU A 422 -19.70 -6.09 -3.54
CA LEU A 422 -20.97 -5.73 -4.20
C LEU A 422 -21.10 -6.38 -5.57
N GLY A 423 -20.01 -6.46 -6.34
CA GLY A 423 -19.96 -7.21 -7.59
C GLY A 423 -20.25 -8.69 -7.40
N ALA A 424 -19.65 -9.33 -6.39
CA ALA A 424 -19.87 -10.72 -6.07
C ALA A 424 -21.33 -11.00 -5.62
N VAL A 425 -21.93 -10.11 -4.83
CA VAL A 425 -23.36 -10.17 -4.48
C VAL A 425 -24.23 -10.06 -5.72
N ALA A 426 -23.91 -9.15 -6.65
CA ALA A 426 -24.66 -9.01 -7.90
C ALA A 426 -24.58 -10.27 -8.75
N ILE A 427 -23.43 -10.97 -8.80
CA ILE A 427 -23.27 -12.27 -9.45
C ILE A 427 -24.25 -13.29 -8.83
N MET A 428 -24.24 -13.42 -7.51
CA MET A 428 -25.11 -14.38 -6.80
C MET A 428 -26.61 -14.08 -6.96
N ARG A 429 -26.96 -12.81 -7.21
CA ARG A 429 -28.34 -12.37 -7.51
C ARG A 429 -28.72 -12.48 -8.99
N GLY A 430 -27.85 -13.04 -9.83
CA GLY A 430 -28.10 -13.17 -11.27
C GLY A 430 -28.11 -11.83 -12.01
N GLN A 431 -27.31 -10.87 -11.55
CA GLN A 431 -27.19 -9.50 -12.11
C GLN A 431 -25.78 -9.25 -12.67
N PRO A 432 -25.29 -10.03 -13.65
CA PRO A 432 -23.90 -9.98 -14.08
C PRO A 432 -23.48 -8.62 -14.67
N LYS A 433 -24.40 -7.86 -15.28
CA LYS A 433 -24.09 -6.52 -15.79
C LYS A 433 -23.78 -5.53 -14.66
N ALA A 434 -24.59 -5.51 -13.60
CA ALA A 434 -24.33 -4.69 -12.43
C ALA A 434 -23.04 -5.14 -11.70
N ALA A 435 -22.75 -6.45 -11.73
CA ALA A 435 -21.49 -6.96 -11.19
C ALA A 435 -20.28 -6.39 -11.92
N ILE A 436 -20.31 -6.34 -13.26
CA ILE A 436 -19.22 -5.79 -14.08
C ILE A 436 -18.94 -4.32 -13.72
N GLU A 437 -19.99 -3.50 -13.50
CA GLU A 437 -19.84 -2.10 -13.11
C GLU A 437 -19.08 -1.98 -11.77
N HIS A 438 -19.51 -2.69 -10.74
CA HIS A 438 -18.84 -2.69 -9.46
C HIS A 438 -17.40 -3.23 -9.52
N LEU A 439 -17.18 -4.30 -10.27
CA LEU A 439 -15.86 -4.91 -10.41
C LEU A 439 -14.89 -4.04 -11.22
N HIS A 440 -15.40 -3.27 -12.17
CA HIS A 440 -14.61 -2.28 -12.90
C HIS A 440 -14.09 -1.20 -11.94
N GLU A 441 -14.94 -0.64 -11.08
CA GLU A 441 -14.51 0.30 -10.03
C GLU A 441 -13.46 -0.31 -9.10
N ALA A 442 -13.65 -1.57 -8.68
CA ALA A 442 -12.67 -2.26 -7.85
C ALA A 442 -11.30 -2.36 -8.54
N LEU A 443 -11.27 -2.68 -9.85
CA LEU A 443 -10.05 -2.81 -10.63
C LEU A 443 -9.42 -1.48 -11.03
N GLN A 444 -10.20 -0.39 -11.13
CA GLN A 444 -9.65 0.96 -11.27
C GLN A 444 -8.88 1.38 -10.00
N ILE A 445 -9.41 1.07 -8.82
CA ILE A 445 -8.76 1.37 -7.54
C ILE A 445 -7.54 0.45 -7.31
N ASN A 446 -7.69 -0.86 -7.57
CA ASN A 446 -6.61 -1.84 -7.41
C ASN A 446 -6.55 -2.80 -8.61
N PRO A 447 -5.73 -2.50 -9.64
CA PRO A 447 -5.56 -3.36 -10.83
C PRO A 447 -5.01 -4.76 -10.51
N SER A 448 -4.35 -4.94 -9.37
CA SER A 448 -3.77 -6.23 -8.93
C SER A 448 -4.69 -7.02 -8.00
N PHE A 449 -5.97 -6.63 -7.87
CA PHE A 449 -6.89 -7.32 -6.98
C PHE A 449 -7.39 -8.64 -7.58
N ALA A 450 -6.72 -9.74 -7.25
CA ALA A 450 -6.99 -11.07 -7.82
C ALA A 450 -8.46 -11.51 -7.70
N PHE A 451 -9.10 -11.26 -6.54
CA PHE A 451 -10.53 -11.61 -6.36
C PHE A 451 -11.44 -10.85 -7.33
N ALA A 452 -11.17 -9.55 -7.58
CA ALA A 452 -11.96 -8.77 -8.53
C ALA A 452 -11.83 -9.29 -9.97
N HIS A 453 -10.61 -9.70 -10.40
CA HIS A 453 -10.43 -10.38 -11.69
C HIS A 453 -11.19 -11.70 -11.76
N SER A 454 -11.15 -12.54 -10.71
CA SER A 454 -11.89 -13.79 -10.66
C SER A 454 -13.40 -13.55 -10.76
N ALA A 455 -13.95 -12.61 -9.99
CA ALA A 455 -15.36 -12.25 -10.02
C ALA A 455 -15.78 -11.64 -11.38
N MET A 456 -14.91 -10.84 -12.02
CA MET A 456 -15.14 -10.32 -13.37
C MET A 456 -15.25 -11.47 -14.38
N GLY A 457 -14.35 -12.46 -14.28
CA GLY A 457 -14.45 -13.70 -15.07
C GLY A 457 -15.78 -14.40 -14.87
N SER A 458 -16.24 -14.57 -13.62
CA SER A 458 -17.55 -15.19 -13.30
C SER A 458 -18.72 -14.38 -13.89
N ALA A 459 -18.68 -13.04 -13.83
CA ALA A 459 -19.73 -12.20 -14.42
C ALA A 459 -19.83 -12.36 -15.96
N HIS A 460 -18.68 -12.39 -16.67
CA HIS A 460 -18.64 -12.68 -18.10
C HIS A 460 -19.09 -14.10 -18.43
N LEU A 461 -18.68 -15.08 -17.61
CA LEU A 461 -19.10 -16.46 -17.79
C LEU A 461 -20.63 -16.62 -17.68
N LEU A 462 -21.26 -15.95 -16.72
CA LEU A 462 -22.72 -15.95 -16.57
C LEU A 462 -23.44 -15.32 -17.75
N LEU A 463 -22.80 -14.38 -18.48
CA LEU A 463 -23.30 -13.80 -19.73
C LEU A 463 -23.06 -14.68 -20.97
N GLY A 464 -22.37 -15.82 -20.81
CA GLY A 464 -21.99 -16.71 -21.91
C GLY A 464 -20.72 -16.28 -22.65
N ASP A 465 -20.00 -15.27 -22.14
CA ASP A 465 -18.76 -14.76 -22.73
C ASP A 465 -17.54 -15.47 -22.14
N ALA A 466 -17.36 -16.74 -22.52
CA ALA A 466 -16.23 -17.55 -22.08
C ALA A 466 -14.88 -17.01 -22.58
N ALA A 467 -14.87 -16.37 -23.76
CA ALA A 467 -13.65 -15.84 -24.36
C ALA A 467 -13.01 -14.72 -23.51
N THR A 468 -13.84 -13.84 -22.93
CA THR A 468 -13.40 -12.79 -21.99
C THR A 468 -13.15 -13.36 -20.58
N ALA A 469 -13.92 -14.36 -20.13
CA ALA A 469 -13.81 -14.93 -18.81
C ALA A 469 -12.46 -15.65 -18.57
N ILE A 470 -11.99 -16.46 -19.53
CA ILE A 470 -10.77 -17.27 -19.43
C ILE A 470 -9.53 -16.43 -19.07
N PRO A 471 -9.19 -15.34 -19.78
CA PRO A 471 -8.03 -14.52 -19.42
C PRO A 471 -8.18 -13.87 -18.04
N MET A 472 -9.39 -13.51 -17.58
CA MET A 472 -9.64 -12.95 -16.26
C MET A 472 -9.30 -13.95 -15.16
N PHE A 473 -9.76 -15.20 -15.27
CA PHE A 473 -9.43 -16.25 -14.32
C PHE A 473 -7.92 -16.57 -14.29
N ARG A 474 -7.26 -16.57 -15.46
CA ARG A 474 -5.81 -16.77 -15.55
C ARG A 474 -5.04 -15.62 -14.90
N THR A 475 -5.49 -14.38 -15.09
CA THR A 475 -4.90 -13.21 -14.43
C THR A 475 -5.06 -13.30 -12.90
N ALA A 476 -6.26 -13.63 -12.40
CA ALA A 476 -6.49 -13.83 -10.97
C ALA A 476 -5.54 -14.89 -10.39
N ARG A 477 -5.35 -16.01 -11.08
CA ARG A 477 -4.43 -17.08 -10.67
C ARG A 477 -2.97 -16.65 -10.65
N ARG A 478 -2.54 -15.86 -11.64
CA ARG A 478 -1.19 -15.31 -11.72
C ARG A 478 -0.91 -14.34 -10.58
N LEU A 479 -1.86 -13.44 -10.29
CA LEU A 479 -1.75 -12.47 -9.20
C LEU A 479 -1.77 -13.12 -7.81
N SER A 480 -2.51 -14.21 -7.63
CA SER A 480 -2.63 -14.90 -6.35
C SER A 480 -2.48 -16.42 -6.49
N PRO A 481 -1.26 -16.94 -6.78
CA PRO A 481 -1.03 -18.35 -7.05
C PRO A 481 -1.29 -19.29 -5.86
N PHE A 482 -1.23 -18.76 -4.63
CA PHE A 482 -1.44 -19.51 -3.38
C PHE A 482 -2.74 -19.11 -2.67
N ASP A 483 -3.74 -18.65 -3.42
CA ASP A 483 -5.04 -18.34 -2.86
C ASP A 483 -5.72 -19.61 -2.32
N ILE A 484 -6.15 -19.57 -1.06
CA ILE A 484 -6.87 -20.69 -0.44
C ILE A 484 -8.25 -20.93 -1.08
N TYR A 485 -8.82 -19.92 -1.71
CA TYR A 485 -10.05 -19.99 -2.50
C TYR A 485 -9.78 -20.19 -4.00
N GLY A 486 -8.51 -20.40 -4.38
CA GLY A 486 -8.08 -20.65 -5.75
C GLY A 486 -8.75 -21.86 -6.39
N PHE A 487 -9.24 -22.83 -5.59
CA PHE A 487 -10.04 -23.96 -6.07
C PHE A 487 -11.33 -23.50 -6.77
N HIS A 488 -11.97 -22.42 -6.26
CA HIS A 488 -13.15 -21.83 -6.88
C HIS A 488 -12.81 -21.21 -8.24
N ASN A 489 -11.80 -20.35 -8.29
CA ASN A 489 -11.32 -19.73 -9.54
C ASN A 489 -11.00 -20.77 -10.62
N LEU A 490 -10.33 -21.88 -10.25
CA LEU A 490 -10.00 -22.97 -11.16
C LEU A 490 -11.24 -23.75 -11.61
N GLY A 491 -12.24 -23.92 -10.73
CA GLY A 491 -13.53 -24.49 -11.11
C GLY A 491 -14.27 -23.64 -12.13
N GLU A 492 -14.33 -22.32 -11.92
CA GLU A 492 -14.92 -21.38 -12.87
C GLU A 492 -14.15 -21.34 -14.20
N LEU A 493 -12.80 -21.40 -14.16
CA LEU A 493 -11.98 -21.53 -15.36
C LEU A 493 -12.32 -22.82 -16.13
N ALA A 494 -12.50 -23.94 -15.43
CA ALA A 494 -12.90 -25.19 -16.06
C ALA A 494 -14.27 -25.05 -16.75
N ALA A 495 -15.25 -24.38 -16.10
CA ALA A 495 -16.54 -24.11 -16.71
C ALA A 495 -16.42 -23.24 -17.98
N ALA A 496 -15.63 -22.17 -17.93
CA ALA A 496 -15.38 -21.30 -19.07
C ALA A 496 -14.73 -22.08 -20.23
N CYS A 497 -13.76 -22.97 -19.94
CA CYS A 497 -13.16 -23.84 -20.94
C CYS A 497 -14.15 -24.85 -21.51
N CYS A 498 -15.10 -25.39 -20.71
CA CYS A 498 -16.18 -26.25 -21.21
C CYS A 498 -17.07 -25.51 -22.21
N PHE A 499 -17.47 -24.27 -21.93
CA PHE A 499 -18.28 -23.47 -22.85
C PHE A 499 -17.54 -23.11 -24.13
N ASP A 500 -16.22 -22.90 -24.04
CA ASP A 500 -15.33 -22.66 -25.19
C ASP A 500 -14.88 -23.94 -25.90
N ARG A 501 -15.37 -25.11 -25.46
CA ARG A 501 -15.06 -26.46 -25.98
C ARG A 501 -13.57 -26.83 -25.94
N ARG A 502 -12.83 -26.25 -25.01
CA ARG A 502 -11.42 -26.53 -24.74
C ARG A 502 -11.31 -27.62 -23.68
N TRP A 503 -11.64 -28.86 -24.06
CA TRP A 503 -11.85 -29.97 -23.12
C TRP A 503 -10.60 -30.30 -22.31
N ASP A 504 -9.42 -30.34 -22.92
CA ASP A 504 -8.17 -30.64 -22.21
C ASP A 504 -7.82 -29.54 -21.19
N ASP A 505 -8.01 -28.26 -21.54
CA ASP A 505 -7.83 -27.15 -20.61
C ASP A 505 -8.88 -27.20 -19.48
N ALA A 506 -10.12 -27.60 -19.77
CA ALA A 506 -11.16 -27.77 -18.76
C ALA A 506 -10.81 -28.88 -17.77
N ILE A 507 -10.32 -30.02 -18.25
CA ILE A 507 -9.88 -31.13 -17.43
C ILE A 507 -8.71 -30.71 -16.55
N ALA A 508 -7.68 -30.08 -17.12
CA ALA A 508 -6.51 -29.62 -16.39
C ALA A 508 -6.87 -28.59 -15.30
N ALA A 509 -7.76 -27.64 -15.61
CA ALA A 509 -8.23 -26.66 -14.63
C ALA A 509 -9.06 -27.31 -13.50
N ALA A 510 -9.91 -28.29 -13.83
CA ALA A 510 -10.69 -29.04 -12.85
C ALA A 510 -9.80 -29.88 -11.93
N GLU A 511 -8.78 -30.55 -12.48
CA GLU A 511 -7.79 -31.31 -11.71
C GLU A 511 -7.01 -30.41 -10.75
N ALA A 512 -6.48 -29.28 -11.21
CA ALA A 512 -5.81 -28.32 -10.38
C ALA A 512 -6.74 -27.75 -9.26
N SER A 513 -8.05 -27.63 -9.53
CA SER A 513 -9.05 -27.25 -8.52
C SER A 513 -9.22 -28.35 -7.46
N LEU A 514 -9.27 -29.59 -7.87
CA LEU A 514 -9.42 -30.77 -7.01
C LEU A 514 -8.17 -31.04 -6.17
N ASP A 515 -6.98 -30.72 -6.66
CA ASP A 515 -5.74 -30.77 -5.87
C ASP A 515 -5.79 -29.81 -4.66
N LEU A 516 -6.40 -28.63 -4.82
CA LEU A 516 -6.61 -27.66 -3.74
C LEU A 516 -7.80 -28.02 -2.84
N SER A 517 -8.83 -28.65 -3.39
CA SER A 517 -10.06 -29.03 -2.66
C SER A 517 -10.66 -30.32 -3.22
N PRO A 518 -10.21 -31.51 -2.74
CA PRO A 518 -10.58 -32.81 -3.30
C PRO A 518 -12.10 -33.13 -3.30
N ARG A 519 -12.85 -32.44 -2.41
CA ARG A 519 -14.30 -32.57 -2.30
C ARG A 519 -15.09 -31.43 -2.97
N TYR A 520 -14.46 -30.61 -3.82
CA TYR A 520 -15.18 -29.55 -4.51
C TYR A 520 -16.05 -30.14 -5.64
N PHE A 521 -17.33 -30.23 -5.39
CA PHE A 521 -18.28 -30.90 -6.28
C PHE A 521 -18.29 -30.33 -7.69
N TYR A 522 -18.22 -28.99 -7.83
CA TYR A 522 -18.38 -28.32 -9.10
C TYR A 522 -17.22 -28.62 -10.08
N ALA A 523 -15.97 -28.60 -9.59
CA ALA A 523 -14.83 -28.97 -10.43
C ALA A 523 -14.91 -30.43 -10.91
N ARG A 524 -15.27 -31.37 -10.03
CA ARG A 524 -15.41 -32.77 -10.41
C ARG A 524 -16.57 -32.98 -11.38
N PHE A 525 -17.69 -32.29 -11.17
CA PHE A 525 -18.85 -32.29 -12.07
C PHE A 525 -18.45 -31.86 -13.49
N LEU A 526 -17.67 -30.74 -13.61
CA LEU A 526 -17.17 -30.23 -14.89
C LEU A 526 -16.13 -31.17 -15.52
N LYS A 527 -15.25 -31.78 -14.72
CA LYS A 527 -14.28 -32.78 -15.22
C LYS A 527 -14.96 -33.94 -15.89
N ILE A 528 -16.02 -34.49 -15.26
CA ILE A 528 -16.81 -35.59 -15.80
C ILE A 528 -17.40 -35.20 -17.16
N GLY A 529 -18.02 -34.02 -17.26
CA GLY A 529 -18.60 -33.54 -18.50
C GLY A 529 -17.55 -33.31 -19.61
N ALA A 530 -16.40 -32.76 -19.26
CA ALA A 530 -15.30 -32.52 -20.21
C ALA A 530 -14.69 -33.82 -20.73
N LEU A 531 -14.46 -34.80 -19.85
CA LEU A 531 -13.98 -36.14 -20.22
C LEU A 531 -14.98 -36.85 -21.17
N ALA A 532 -16.28 -36.80 -20.86
CA ALA A 532 -17.31 -37.39 -21.71
C ALA A 532 -17.40 -36.71 -23.09
N ARG A 533 -17.25 -35.39 -23.15
CA ARG A 533 -17.25 -34.60 -24.41
C ARG A 533 -15.96 -34.76 -25.25
N SER A 534 -14.87 -35.19 -24.64
CA SER A 534 -13.61 -35.49 -25.30
C SER A 534 -13.43 -36.98 -25.64
N ASP A 535 -14.50 -37.76 -25.59
CA ASP A 535 -14.54 -39.21 -25.89
C ASP A 535 -13.70 -40.07 -24.92
N ARG A 536 -13.42 -39.57 -23.72
CA ARG A 536 -12.70 -40.28 -22.65
C ARG A 536 -13.71 -40.93 -21.67
N MET A 537 -14.58 -41.78 -22.21
CA MET A 537 -15.77 -42.28 -21.51
C MET A 537 -15.45 -43.16 -20.28
N GLU A 538 -14.41 -43.99 -20.33
CA GLU A 538 -13.99 -44.81 -19.17
C GLU A 538 -13.56 -43.95 -17.98
N GLU A 539 -12.79 -42.92 -18.24
CA GLU A 539 -12.35 -41.98 -17.22
C GLU A 539 -13.53 -41.13 -16.68
N ALA A 540 -14.46 -40.73 -17.57
CA ALA A 540 -15.68 -40.02 -17.15
C ALA A 540 -16.52 -40.84 -16.18
N ARG A 541 -16.71 -42.15 -16.47
CA ARG A 541 -17.45 -43.07 -15.61
C ARG A 541 -16.77 -43.29 -14.26
N TRP A 542 -15.45 -43.46 -14.27
CA TRP A 542 -14.68 -43.59 -13.04
C TRP A 542 -14.83 -42.36 -12.16
N GLU A 543 -14.63 -41.16 -12.71
CA GLU A 543 -14.78 -39.89 -11.99
C GLU A 543 -16.23 -39.70 -11.50
N LYS A 544 -17.26 -40.15 -12.26
CA LYS A 544 -18.64 -40.05 -11.85
C LYS A 544 -18.96 -40.97 -10.68
N ALA A 545 -18.42 -42.18 -10.68
CA ALA A 545 -18.55 -43.10 -9.56
C ALA A 545 -17.92 -42.54 -8.29
N LEU A 546 -16.72 -41.96 -8.42
CA LEU A 546 -16.01 -41.26 -7.33
C LEU A 546 -16.79 -40.02 -6.86
N PHE A 547 -17.41 -39.28 -7.77
CA PHE A 547 -18.28 -38.14 -7.46
C PHE A 547 -19.44 -38.53 -6.54
N HIS A 548 -20.16 -39.59 -6.87
CA HIS A 548 -21.29 -40.07 -6.04
C HIS A 548 -20.83 -40.62 -4.68
N ALA A 549 -19.62 -41.21 -4.60
CA ALA A 549 -19.04 -41.63 -3.33
C ALA A 549 -18.73 -40.44 -2.40
N TYR A 550 -18.27 -39.32 -2.94
CA TYR A 550 -18.01 -38.09 -2.16
C TYR A 550 -19.29 -37.29 -1.87
N HIS A 551 -20.29 -37.39 -2.72
CA HIS A 551 -21.53 -36.60 -2.68
C HIS A 551 -22.77 -37.46 -2.85
N PRO A 552 -23.06 -38.36 -1.87
CA PRO A 552 -24.19 -39.29 -1.99
C PRO A 552 -25.56 -38.60 -2.10
N ASP A 553 -25.69 -37.41 -1.47
CA ASP A 553 -26.93 -36.62 -1.48
C ASP A 553 -26.91 -35.50 -2.56
N PHE A 554 -26.11 -35.64 -3.60
CA PHE A 554 -26.03 -34.61 -4.65
C PHE A 554 -27.31 -34.57 -5.49
N SER A 555 -27.83 -33.36 -5.68
CA SER A 555 -28.93 -33.06 -6.61
C SER A 555 -28.46 -32.12 -7.72
N LEU A 556 -28.92 -32.37 -8.94
CA LEU A 556 -28.66 -31.47 -10.09
C LEU A 556 -29.23 -30.06 -9.89
N GLU A 557 -30.17 -29.89 -8.94
CA GLU A 557 -30.65 -28.55 -8.54
C GLU A 557 -29.53 -27.64 -8.06
N ARG A 558 -28.45 -28.19 -7.49
CA ARG A 558 -27.25 -27.40 -7.09
C ARG A 558 -26.52 -26.79 -8.28
N VAL A 559 -26.59 -27.41 -9.45
CA VAL A 559 -26.05 -26.84 -10.70
C VAL A 559 -27.06 -25.89 -11.31
N ALA A 560 -28.33 -26.22 -11.25
CA ALA A 560 -29.43 -25.38 -11.73
C ALA A 560 -29.56 -24.04 -10.96
N TRP A 561 -29.01 -23.97 -9.75
CA TRP A 561 -28.97 -22.74 -8.95
C TRP A 561 -27.99 -21.69 -9.52
N ILE A 562 -26.97 -22.09 -10.32
CA ILE A 562 -26.02 -21.14 -10.92
C ILE A 562 -26.78 -20.22 -11.89
N PRO A 563 -26.74 -18.87 -11.69
CA PRO A 563 -27.62 -17.95 -12.38
C PRO A 563 -27.10 -17.55 -13.77
N PHE A 564 -26.88 -18.53 -14.65
CA PHE A 564 -26.53 -18.23 -16.04
C PHE A 564 -27.65 -17.41 -16.72
N ALA A 565 -27.26 -16.44 -17.54
CA ALA A 565 -28.20 -15.61 -18.28
C ALA A 565 -29.07 -16.44 -19.23
N GLU A 566 -28.50 -17.49 -19.82
CA GLU A 566 -29.19 -18.43 -20.68
C GLU A 566 -29.37 -19.82 -20.04
N LYS A 567 -30.57 -20.30 -19.98
CA LYS A 567 -30.87 -21.66 -19.45
C LYS A 567 -30.20 -22.79 -20.25
N SER A 568 -29.87 -22.54 -21.51
CA SER A 568 -29.13 -23.46 -22.38
C SER A 568 -27.73 -23.76 -21.80
N ALA A 569 -27.10 -22.85 -21.09
CA ALA A 569 -25.80 -23.05 -20.45
C ALA A 569 -25.88 -24.11 -19.33
N THR A 570 -26.89 -24.00 -18.46
CA THR A 570 -27.13 -25.00 -17.40
C THR A 570 -27.47 -26.36 -18.01
N ALA A 571 -28.35 -26.40 -19.01
CA ALA A 571 -28.72 -27.65 -19.70
C ALA A 571 -27.47 -28.31 -20.32
N PHE A 572 -26.61 -27.53 -21.00
CA PHE A 572 -25.36 -28.02 -21.59
C PHE A 572 -24.45 -28.69 -20.55
N LEU A 573 -24.27 -28.09 -19.36
CA LEU A 573 -23.45 -28.66 -18.30
C LEU A 573 -24.06 -29.96 -17.75
N ILE A 574 -25.37 -29.99 -17.51
CA ILE A 574 -26.09 -31.18 -17.04
C ILE A 574 -26.03 -32.29 -18.08
N ASP A 575 -26.29 -32.00 -19.34
CA ASP A 575 -26.23 -32.98 -20.43
C ASP A 575 -24.82 -33.56 -20.56
N SER A 576 -23.79 -32.72 -20.44
CA SER A 576 -22.39 -33.14 -20.49
C SER A 576 -22.05 -34.12 -19.37
N PHE A 577 -22.51 -33.87 -18.15
CA PHE A 577 -22.34 -34.77 -17.00
C PHE A 577 -23.09 -36.10 -17.20
N ASN A 578 -24.27 -36.06 -17.79
CA ASN A 578 -25.12 -37.24 -18.00
C ASN A 578 -24.64 -38.12 -19.18
N LEU A 579 -23.82 -37.58 -20.09
CA LEU A 579 -23.18 -38.38 -21.17
C LEU A 579 -22.39 -39.57 -20.61
N ALA A 580 -21.81 -39.44 -19.42
CA ALA A 580 -21.07 -40.53 -18.78
C ALA A 580 -21.94 -41.75 -18.43
N ASP A 581 -23.29 -41.64 -18.45
CA ASP A 581 -24.22 -42.76 -18.22
C ASP A 581 -24.56 -43.52 -19.51
N GLN A 582 -24.27 -42.97 -20.68
CA GLN A 582 -24.60 -43.60 -21.95
C GLN A 582 -23.66 -44.77 -22.26
N ASP A 583 -24.23 -45.93 -22.57
CA ASP A 583 -23.59 -47.18 -23.08
C ASP A 583 -22.63 -47.93 -22.12
N GLY A 584 -22.86 -47.94 -20.80
CA GLY A 584 -22.00 -48.73 -19.89
C GLY A 584 -22.68 -49.17 -18.60
N GLY A 585 -22.58 -50.45 -18.26
CA GLY A 585 -23.00 -51.01 -16.97
C GLY A 585 -22.29 -50.30 -15.79
N ALA A 586 -22.96 -50.28 -14.63
CA ALA A 586 -22.48 -49.72 -13.40
C ALA A 586 -21.10 -50.27 -13.03
N ILE A 587 -20.15 -49.38 -12.73
CA ILE A 587 -18.85 -49.75 -12.12
C ILE A 587 -19.16 -50.06 -10.65
N GLU A 588 -19.15 -51.33 -10.24
CA GLU A 588 -19.22 -51.73 -8.84
C GLU A 588 -17.84 -51.54 -8.18
N PHE A 589 -17.80 -50.69 -7.16
CA PHE A 589 -16.64 -50.61 -6.26
C PHE A 589 -16.69 -51.84 -5.34
N GLY A 590 -15.66 -52.69 -5.39
CA GLY A 590 -15.45 -53.69 -4.35
C GLY A 590 -15.25 -53.00 -2.98
N PRO A 591 -15.63 -53.69 -1.89
CA PRO A 591 -15.49 -53.14 -0.55
C PRO A 591 -14.02 -52.83 -0.25
N ALA A 592 -13.74 -51.57 0.20
CA ALA A 592 -12.44 -51.09 0.63
C ALA A 592 -12.10 -51.57 2.05
#